data_a183b13aaa7ff46904c038eeef4b80ff
#
_entry.id   a183b13aaa7ff46904c038eeef4b80ff
#
_cell.length_a   1.000
_cell.length_b   1.000
_cell.length_c   1.000
_cell.angle_alpha   90.00
_cell.angle_beta   90.00
_cell.angle_gamma   90.00
#
_symmetry.space_group_name_H-M   'P 1'
#
loop_
_entity.id
_entity.type
_entity.pdbx_description
1 polymer ?
#
loop_
_entity_poly.entity_id
_entity_poly.type
_entity_poly.pdbx_seq_one_letter_code
_entity_poly.pdbx_strand_id
1 'polypeptide(L)'
;MTEIEAPPEGTRGAGGIIDHQLTFKIQYLLHVPVYRLTGGIIGHRIGKITTLLLTTTGAKSGLPRTLGLNYRRDRDNFVVVASKGGATKHPLWFRNLLKTPKCEVQVGRQKLHCRARIATAAERPRLWELMTENYPGYNGYQKATDREIPLVILEPNPA
;
A
#
# COMPACT_ATOMS: atom_id res chain seq x y z
N MET A 1 18.41 13.80 5.69
CA MET A 1 17.16 13.00 5.70
C MET A 1 16.43 13.37 4.43
N THR A 2 16.40 12.48 3.46
CA THR A 2 15.72 12.76 2.17
C THR A 2 14.23 12.68 2.44
N GLU A 3 13.58 13.82 2.41
CA GLU A 3 12.12 13.92 2.46
C GLU A 3 11.55 13.24 1.21
N ILE A 4 10.57 12.36 1.39
CA ILE A 4 9.93 11.69 0.27
C ILE A 4 8.97 12.72 -0.35
N GLU A 5 9.32 13.25 -1.52
CA GLU A 5 8.45 14.16 -2.24
C GLU A 5 7.33 13.37 -2.93
N ALA A 6 6.10 13.61 -2.47
CA ALA A 6 4.92 12.96 -3.04
C ALA A 6 4.41 13.74 -4.25
N PRO A 7 3.86 13.05 -5.27
CA PRO A 7 3.10 13.72 -6.31
C PRO A 7 1.90 14.47 -5.71
N PRO A 8 1.44 15.57 -6.32
CA PRO A 8 0.33 16.35 -5.82
C PRO A 8 -0.96 15.55 -5.72
N GLU A 9 -1.85 15.94 -4.81
CA GLU A 9 -3.21 15.42 -4.76
C GLU A 9 -4.01 15.88 -5.99
N GLY A 10 -4.98 15.05 -6.41
CA GLY A 10 -5.80 15.33 -7.58
C GLY A 10 -6.97 16.26 -7.30
N THR A 11 -7.50 16.84 -8.35
CA THR A 11 -8.74 17.64 -8.35
C THR A 11 -9.94 16.81 -8.82
N ARG A 12 -9.70 15.79 -9.67
CA ARG A 12 -10.67 14.83 -10.15
C ARG A 12 -10.31 13.42 -9.67
N GLY A 13 -11.31 12.66 -9.22
CA GLY A 13 -11.13 11.29 -8.78
C GLY A 13 -12.45 10.53 -8.68
N ALA A 14 -12.37 9.22 -8.50
CA ALA A 14 -13.53 8.39 -8.27
C ALA A 14 -14.28 8.89 -7.02
N GLY A 15 -15.49 9.39 -7.21
CA GLY A 15 -16.42 9.62 -6.13
C GLY A 15 -16.76 8.28 -5.49
N GLY A 16 -16.64 8.19 -4.17
CA GLY A 16 -16.72 6.95 -3.42
C GLY A 16 -18.03 6.20 -3.58
N ILE A 17 -18.09 5.35 -4.59
CA ILE A 17 -19.18 4.36 -4.80
C ILE A 17 -19.00 3.18 -3.83
N ILE A 18 -17.80 2.98 -3.30
CA ILE A 18 -17.52 2.01 -2.24
C ILE A 18 -17.37 2.80 -0.95
N ASP A 19 -18.17 2.49 0.05
CA ASP A 19 -17.97 3.04 1.40
C ASP A 19 -16.60 2.57 1.92
N HIS A 20 -15.60 3.38 1.60
CA HIS A 20 -14.22 3.13 2.02
C HIS A 20 -14.11 3.00 3.54
N GLN A 21 -15.00 3.66 4.30
CA GLN A 21 -14.99 3.57 5.77
C GLN A 21 -15.42 2.18 6.24
N LEU A 22 -16.45 1.61 5.63
CA LEU A 22 -16.92 0.27 5.96
C LEU A 22 -15.90 -0.79 5.55
N THR A 23 -15.33 -0.68 4.34
CA THR A 23 -14.30 -1.59 3.86
C THR A 23 -13.05 -1.53 4.75
N PHE A 24 -12.61 -0.34 5.17
CA PHE A 24 -11.50 -0.18 6.11
C PHE A 24 -11.83 -0.76 7.49
N LYS A 25 -13.04 -0.58 7.99
CA LYS A 25 -13.46 -1.17 9.29
C LYS A 25 -13.45 -2.69 9.24
N ILE A 26 -14.01 -3.30 8.21
CA ILE A 26 -14.01 -4.77 8.04
C ILE A 26 -12.57 -5.28 7.90
N GLN A 27 -11.74 -4.64 7.10
CA GLN A 27 -10.35 -5.02 6.92
C GLN A 27 -9.56 -4.92 8.23
N TYR A 28 -9.75 -3.84 8.99
CA TYR A 28 -9.07 -3.64 10.26
C TYR A 28 -9.55 -4.58 11.37
N LEU A 29 -10.88 -4.79 11.48
CA LEU A 29 -11.48 -5.57 12.55
C LEU A 29 -11.41 -7.08 12.33
N LEU A 30 -11.42 -7.55 11.09
CA LEU A 30 -11.46 -8.97 10.77
C LEU A 30 -10.19 -9.46 10.07
N HIS A 31 -9.78 -8.83 8.98
CA HIS A 31 -8.69 -9.32 8.16
C HIS A 31 -7.33 -9.28 8.89
N VAL A 32 -7.01 -8.15 9.53
CA VAL A 32 -5.72 -8.01 10.23
C VAL A 32 -5.57 -8.99 11.39
N PRO A 33 -6.55 -9.14 12.32
CA PRO A 33 -6.44 -10.13 13.38
C PRO A 33 -6.36 -11.56 12.85
N VAL A 34 -7.22 -11.92 11.89
CA VAL A 34 -7.24 -13.28 11.30
C VAL A 34 -5.91 -13.57 10.60
N TYR A 35 -5.39 -12.64 9.82
CA TYR A 35 -4.10 -12.77 9.17
C TYR A 35 -2.97 -13.00 10.20
N ARG A 36 -2.94 -12.21 11.27
CA ARG A 36 -1.93 -12.34 12.34
C ARG A 36 -2.03 -13.66 13.07
N LEU A 37 -3.22 -14.05 13.49
CA LEU A 37 -3.46 -15.30 14.24
C LEU A 37 -3.13 -16.54 13.43
N THR A 38 -3.43 -16.54 12.14
CA THR A 38 -3.19 -17.68 11.24
C THR A 38 -1.79 -17.63 10.60
N GLY A 39 -1.00 -16.59 10.85
CA GLY A 39 0.28 -16.39 10.18
C GLY A 39 0.13 -16.30 8.67
N GLY A 40 -0.95 -15.69 8.20
CA GLY A 40 -1.23 -15.48 6.78
C GLY A 40 -1.86 -16.68 6.06
N ILE A 41 -2.09 -17.82 6.73
CA ILE A 41 -2.79 -18.96 6.11
C ILE A 41 -4.13 -18.50 5.55
N ILE A 42 -4.85 -17.66 6.31
CA ILE A 42 -6.07 -17.01 5.87
C ILE A 42 -5.76 -15.53 5.58
N GLY A 43 -6.07 -15.07 4.37
CA GLY A 43 -5.96 -13.67 3.98
C GLY A 43 -4.67 -13.27 3.26
N HIS A 44 -3.65 -14.16 3.18
CA HIS A 44 -2.43 -13.86 2.41
C HIS A 44 -2.67 -13.93 0.89
N ARG A 45 -3.53 -14.84 0.44
CA ARG A 45 -3.79 -15.04 -0.98
C ARG A 45 -5.28 -15.19 -1.27
N ILE A 46 -5.78 -14.38 -2.19
CA ILE A 46 -7.14 -14.49 -2.74
C ILE A 46 -7.00 -14.58 -4.26
N GLY A 47 -7.15 -15.79 -4.80
CA GLY A 47 -6.88 -16.05 -6.22
C GLY A 47 -5.42 -15.77 -6.60
N LYS A 48 -5.20 -14.85 -7.53
CA LYS A 48 -3.87 -14.39 -7.94
C LYS A 48 -3.31 -13.26 -7.07
N ILE A 49 -4.15 -12.63 -6.24
CA ILE A 49 -3.78 -11.48 -5.43
C ILE A 49 -3.09 -11.96 -4.15
N THR A 50 -1.90 -11.45 -3.89
CA THR A 50 -1.16 -11.66 -2.65
C THR A 50 -1.23 -10.42 -1.78
N THR A 51 -1.43 -10.61 -0.47
CA THR A 51 -1.62 -9.53 0.49
C THR A 51 -0.55 -9.60 1.58
N LEU A 52 0.06 -8.47 1.87
CA LEU A 52 0.89 -8.26 3.06
C LEU A 52 0.13 -7.41 4.10
N LEU A 53 0.58 -7.45 5.35
CA LEU A 53 0.21 -6.44 6.33
C LEU A 53 1.30 -5.38 6.39
N LEU A 54 0.91 -4.12 6.22
CA LEU A 54 1.77 -2.96 6.39
C LEU A 54 1.41 -2.25 7.70
N THR A 55 2.39 -2.06 8.57
CA THR A 55 2.26 -1.25 9.79
C THR A 55 3.07 0.03 9.65
N THR A 56 2.38 1.16 9.72
CA THR A 56 2.94 2.51 9.63
C THR A 56 2.76 3.26 10.94
N THR A 57 3.55 4.31 11.16
CA THR A 57 3.36 5.25 12.28
C THR A 57 2.37 6.33 11.89
N GLY A 58 1.26 6.45 12.60
CA GLY A 58 0.23 7.45 12.33
C GLY A 58 0.79 8.87 12.36
N ALA A 59 0.64 9.62 11.26
CA ALA A 59 1.24 10.94 11.09
C ALA A 59 0.78 11.98 12.14
N LYS A 60 -0.44 11.83 12.66
CA LYS A 60 -1.00 12.72 13.70
C LYS A 60 -0.86 12.11 15.10
N SER A 61 -1.11 10.82 15.25
CA SER A 61 -1.21 10.18 16.57
C SER A 61 0.11 9.57 17.06
N GLY A 62 1.07 9.31 16.18
CA GLY A 62 2.27 8.53 16.50
C GLY A 62 2.02 7.04 16.77
N LEU A 63 0.76 6.60 16.74
CA LEU A 63 0.37 5.23 17.03
C LEU A 63 0.55 4.31 15.81
N PRO A 64 0.88 3.03 16.01
CA PRO A 64 0.96 2.08 14.91
C PRO A 64 -0.41 1.87 14.24
N ARG A 65 -0.40 1.83 12.91
CA ARG A 65 -1.57 1.62 12.05
C ARG A 65 -1.26 0.50 11.07
N THR A 66 -2.02 -0.59 11.16
CA THR A 66 -1.81 -1.79 10.32
C THR A 66 -2.99 -1.98 9.37
N LEU A 67 -2.68 -2.31 8.11
CA LEU A 67 -3.69 -2.66 7.11
C LEU A 67 -3.13 -3.70 6.14
N GLY A 68 -4.04 -4.41 5.44
CA GLY A 68 -3.68 -5.31 4.35
C GLY A 68 -3.56 -4.57 3.04
N LEU A 69 -2.53 -4.86 2.28
CA LEU A 69 -2.30 -4.31 0.94
C LEU A 69 -1.92 -5.41 -0.04
N ASN A 70 -2.44 -5.30 -1.27
CA ASN A 70 -1.95 -6.10 -2.38
C ASN A 70 -0.52 -5.72 -2.69
N TYR A 71 0.32 -6.71 -2.91
CA TYR A 71 1.74 -6.48 -3.21
C TYR A 71 2.26 -7.42 -4.28
N ARG A 72 3.39 -7.04 -4.86
CA ARG A 72 4.26 -7.90 -5.66
C ARG A 72 5.69 -7.78 -5.16
N ARG A 73 6.46 -8.81 -5.39
CA ARG A 73 7.91 -8.76 -5.16
C ARG A 73 8.60 -8.19 -6.38
N ASP A 74 9.56 -7.30 -6.13
CA ASP A 74 10.56 -6.87 -7.09
C ASP A 74 11.93 -7.11 -6.46
N ARG A 75 12.56 -8.24 -6.81
CA ARG A 75 13.73 -8.77 -6.12
C ARG A 75 13.44 -8.99 -4.63
N ASP A 76 14.22 -8.37 -3.74
CA ASP A 76 14.03 -8.46 -2.29
C ASP A 76 12.99 -7.46 -1.75
N ASN A 77 12.55 -6.52 -2.56
CA ASN A 77 11.62 -5.46 -2.18
C ASN A 77 10.15 -5.88 -2.35
N PHE A 78 9.28 -5.18 -1.64
CA PHE A 78 7.84 -5.28 -1.83
C PHE A 78 7.33 -4.02 -2.52
N VAL A 79 6.46 -4.18 -3.51
CA VAL A 79 5.83 -3.07 -4.23
C VAL A 79 4.36 -3.03 -3.90
N VAL A 80 3.87 -1.85 -3.53
CA VAL A 80 2.45 -1.59 -3.23
C VAL A 80 1.98 -0.33 -3.97
N VAL A 81 0.67 -0.21 -4.18
CA VAL A 81 0.07 0.89 -4.95
C VAL A 81 -0.79 1.77 -4.06
N ALA A 82 -0.49 3.06 -4.00
CA ALA A 82 -1.23 4.03 -3.20
C ALA A 82 -2.48 4.56 -3.95
N SER A 83 -3.33 3.63 -4.42
CA SER A 83 -4.45 3.93 -5.30
C SER A 83 -5.64 4.57 -4.60
N LYS A 84 -6.01 4.06 -3.43
CA LYS A 84 -7.28 4.43 -2.75
C LYS A 84 -8.48 4.43 -3.72
N GLY A 85 -8.54 3.41 -4.61
CA GLY A 85 -9.62 3.30 -5.59
C GLY A 85 -9.70 4.45 -6.61
N GLY A 86 -8.63 5.19 -6.84
CA GLY A 86 -8.62 6.36 -7.72
C GLY A 86 -9.21 7.62 -7.12
N ALA A 87 -9.32 7.72 -5.78
CA ALA A 87 -9.75 8.93 -5.09
C ALA A 87 -8.76 10.09 -5.31
N THR A 88 -9.26 11.34 -5.16
CA THR A 88 -8.44 12.56 -5.30
C THR A 88 -7.29 12.63 -4.30
N LYS A 89 -7.53 12.18 -3.07
CA LYS A 89 -6.55 12.24 -1.98
C LYS A 89 -5.78 10.94 -1.85
N HIS A 90 -4.52 11.06 -1.48
CA HIS A 90 -3.69 9.92 -1.14
C HIS A 90 -4.25 9.11 0.06
N PRO A 91 -4.02 7.79 0.11
CA PRO A 91 -4.39 6.98 1.28
C PRO A 91 -3.62 7.42 2.54
N LEU A 92 -4.25 7.24 3.71
CA LEU A 92 -3.64 7.66 4.98
C LEU A 92 -2.33 6.94 5.29
N TRP A 93 -2.21 5.65 4.96
CA TRP A 93 -0.98 4.90 5.17
C TRP A 93 0.19 5.48 4.37
N PHE A 94 -0.06 5.95 3.15
CA PHE A 94 0.94 6.60 2.32
C PHE A 94 1.38 7.94 2.92
N ARG A 95 0.42 8.75 3.41
CA ARG A 95 0.72 10.00 4.13
C ARG A 95 1.51 9.75 5.42
N ASN A 96 1.26 8.63 6.11
CA ASN A 96 2.06 8.21 7.26
C ASN A 96 3.51 7.94 6.86
N LEU A 97 3.73 7.23 5.73
CA LEU A 97 5.07 6.90 5.23
C LEU A 97 5.84 8.14 4.74
N LEU A 98 5.15 9.14 4.20
CA LEU A 98 5.79 10.41 3.83
C LEU A 98 6.42 11.08 5.04
N LYS A 99 5.72 11.05 6.19
CA LYS A 99 6.23 11.62 7.44
C LYS A 99 7.25 10.71 8.12
N THR A 100 6.98 9.42 8.14
CA THR A 100 7.83 8.40 8.80
C THR A 100 8.02 7.22 7.86
N PRO A 101 9.10 7.19 7.06
CA PRO A 101 9.35 6.15 6.07
C PRO A 101 9.61 4.76 6.64
N LYS A 102 9.96 4.66 7.91
CA LYS A 102 10.14 3.37 8.59
C LYS A 102 8.79 2.71 8.81
N CYS A 103 8.71 1.42 8.48
CA CYS A 103 7.50 0.61 8.61
C CYS A 103 7.84 -0.85 8.91
N GLU A 104 6.82 -1.62 9.28
CA GLU A 104 6.90 -3.08 9.40
C GLU A 104 6.03 -3.71 8.31
N VAL A 105 6.55 -4.74 7.66
CA VAL A 105 5.84 -5.58 6.69
C VAL A 105 5.72 -6.98 7.27
N GLN A 106 4.52 -7.54 7.24
CA GLN A 106 4.31 -8.95 7.57
C GLN A 106 3.81 -9.70 6.34
N VAL A 107 4.54 -10.75 5.96
CA VAL A 107 4.17 -11.69 4.89
C VAL A 107 4.14 -13.09 5.48
N GLY A 108 2.95 -13.66 5.57
CA GLY A 108 2.77 -14.90 6.31
C GLY A 108 3.15 -14.72 7.79
N ARG A 109 4.08 -15.53 8.27
CA ARG A 109 4.62 -15.43 9.64
C ARG A 109 5.84 -14.53 9.76
N GLN A 110 6.44 -14.16 8.63
CA GLN A 110 7.65 -13.36 8.61
C GLN A 110 7.32 -11.87 8.79
N LYS A 111 7.97 -11.24 9.74
CA LYS A 111 7.93 -9.79 9.96
C LYS A 111 9.27 -9.18 9.61
N LEU A 112 9.25 -8.09 8.88
CA LEU A 112 10.43 -7.38 8.38
C LEU A 112 10.29 -5.90 8.66
N HIS A 113 11.35 -5.29 9.19
CA HIS A 113 11.45 -3.84 9.21
C HIS A 113 11.88 -3.36 7.84
N CYS A 114 11.14 -2.39 7.31
CA CYS A 114 11.36 -1.85 5.98
C CYS A 114 11.49 -0.32 6.02
N ARG A 115 12.10 0.21 4.97
CA ARG A 115 12.06 1.64 4.66
C ARG A 115 11.29 1.84 3.35
N ALA A 116 10.33 2.74 3.38
CA ALA A 116 9.53 3.09 2.21
C ALA A 116 10.22 4.16 1.37
N ARG A 117 10.09 4.05 0.06
CA ARG A 117 10.36 5.12 -0.91
C ARG A 117 9.36 5.08 -2.05
N ILE A 118 9.23 6.18 -2.77
CA ILE A 118 8.42 6.22 -4.00
C ILE A 118 9.29 5.72 -5.17
N ALA A 119 8.68 4.96 -6.07
CA ALA A 119 9.33 4.56 -7.32
C ALA A 119 9.70 5.78 -8.14
N THR A 120 10.90 5.79 -8.70
CA THR A 120 11.35 6.84 -9.60
C THR A 120 10.57 6.82 -10.92
N ALA A 121 10.61 7.91 -11.68
CA ALA A 121 9.99 7.97 -13.01
C ALA A 121 10.52 6.87 -13.96
N ALA A 122 11.80 6.50 -13.83
CA ALA A 122 12.41 5.44 -14.63
C ALA A 122 11.92 4.04 -14.22
N GLU A 123 11.65 3.79 -12.93
CA GLU A 123 11.16 2.51 -12.41
C GLU A 123 9.65 2.33 -12.66
N ARG A 124 8.90 3.42 -12.69
CA ARG A 124 7.43 3.41 -12.71
C ARG A 124 6.83 2.55 -13.83
N PRO A 125 7.21 2.64 -15.12
CA PRO A 125 6.57 1.86 -16.18
C PRO A 125 6.64 0.35 -15.91
N ARG A 126 7.80 -0.15 -15.56
CA ARG A 126 8.03 -1.57 -15.28
C ARG A 126 7.27 -2.04 -14.02
N LEU A 127 7.30 -1.24 -12.98
CA LEU A 127 6.61 -1.59 -11.72
C LEU A 127 5.09 -1.46 -11.85
N TRP A 128 4.60 -0.52 -12.67
CA TRP A 128 3.18 -0.43 -12.96
C TRP A 128 2.66 -1.65 -13.71
N GLU A 129 3.41 -2.12 -14.72
CA GLU A 129 3.11 -3.36 -15.43
C GLU A 129 3.08 -4.55 -14.46
N LEU A 130 4.10 -4.71 -13.62
CA LEU A 130 4.18 -5.76 -12.60
C LEU A 130 2.94 -5.78 -11.69
N MET A 131 2.46 -4.62 -11.25
CA MET A 131 1.29 -4.51 -10.37
C MET A 131 -0.02 -4.76 -11.12
N THR A 132 -0.14 -4.28 -12.37
CA THR A 132 -1.36 -4.44 -13.18
C THR A 132 -1.53 -5.84 -13.76
N GLU A 133 -0.47 -6.60 -13.97
CA GLU A 133 -0.56 -8.04 -14.25
C GLU A 133 -1.29 -8.80 -13.13
N ASN A 134 -1.04 -8.40 -11.88
CA ASN A 134 -1.67 -8.99 -10.72
C ASN A 134 -3.11 -8.48 -10.50
N TYR A 135 -3.31 -7.18 -10.67
CA TYR A 135 -4.61 -6.53 -10.51
C TYR A 135 -4.82 -5.45 -11.58
N PRO A 136 -5.43 -5.79 -12.73
CA PRO A 136 -5.68 -4.85 -13.84
C PRO A 136 -6.53 -3.62 -13.45
N GLY A 137 -7.30 -3.71 -12.35
CA GLY A 137 -8.13 -2.63 -11.84
C GLY A 137 -7.36 -1.34 -11.51
N TYR A 138 -6.05 -1.42 -11.27
CA TYR A 138 -5.23 -0.22 -11.05
C TYR A 138 -5.23 0.73 -12.24
N ASN A 139 -5.33 0.21 -13.48
CA ASN A 139 -5.45 1.04 -14.68
C ASN A 139 -6.76 1.84 -14.68
N GLY A 140 -7.86 1.24 -14.23
CA GLY A 140 -9.14 1.93 -14.04
C GLY A 140 -9.03 3.03 -12.98
N TYR A 141 -8.36 2.76 -11.87
CA TYR A 141 -8.15 3.76 -10.82
C TYR A 141 -7.31 4.94 -11.28
N GLN A 142 -6.25 4.69 -12.08
CA GLN A 142 -5.44 5.78 -12.64
C GLN A 142 -6.22 6.63 -13.65
N LYS A 143 -7.10 6.03 -14.45
CA LYS A 143 -7.98 6.75 -15.37
C LYS A 143 -9.04 7.59 -14.66
N ALA A 144 -9.49 7.16 -13.48
CA ALA A 144 -10.52 7.83 -12.71
C ALA A 144 -10.02 9.11 -12.02
N THR A 145 -8.73 9.24 -11.77
CA THR A 145 -8.13 10.39 -11.09
C THR A 145 -7.10 11.10 -11.96
N ASP A 146 -6.95 12.42 -11.77
CA ASP A 146 -5.93 13.24 -12.40
C ASP A 146 -4.60 13.28 -11.62
N ARG A 147 -4.58 12.77 -10.36
CA ARG A 147 -3.32 12.61 -9.65
C ARG A 147 -2.53 11.40 -10.17
N GLU A 148 -1.22 11.49 -10.15
CA GLU A 148 -0.39 10.30 -10.34
C GLU A 148 -0.51 9.39 -9.12
N ILE A 149 -0.95 8.14 -9.32
CA ILE A 149 -1.03 7.15 -8.25
C ILE A 149 0.38 6.66 -7.92
N PRO A 150 0.89 6.88 -6.68
CA PRO A 150 2.23 6.47 -6.32
C PRO A 150 2.39 4.94 -6.28
N LEU A 151 3.52 4.47 -6.80
CA LEU A 151 4.07 3.15 -6.51
C LEU A 151 5.06 3.30 -5.37
N VAL A 152 4.86 2.53 -4.31
CA VAL A 152 5.71 2.57 -3.12
C VAL A 152 6.51 1.29 -3.03
N ILE A 153 7.82 1.44 -2.90
CA ILE A 153 8.77 0.34 -2.71
C ILE A 153 9.10 0.28 -1.22
N LEU A 154 8.88 -0.88 -0.63
CA LEU A 154 9.21 -1.18 0.76
C LEU A 154 10.47 -2.03 0.75
N GLU A 155 11.59 -1.41 1.12
CA GLU A 155 12.92 -2.01 1.12
C GLU A 155 13.19 -2.61 2.50
N PRO A 156 13.38 -3.94 2.62
CA PRO A 156 13.78 -4.54 3.88
C PRO A 156 15.12 -3.97 4.33
N ASN A 157 15.18 -3.50 5.57
CA ASN A 157 16.46 -3.12 6.16
C ASN A 157 17.24 -4.40 6.44
N PRO A 158 18.49 -4.52 5.94
CA PRO A 158 19.36 -5.57 6.42
C PRO A 158 19.53 -5.41 7.94
N ALA A 159 19.38 -6.53 8.61
CA ALA A 159 19.58 -6.57 10.06
C ALA A 159 20.99 -6.10 10.45
#